data_7ab445c42eedda5f2bc442c817dc2953
#
_entry.id   7ab445c42eedda5f2bc442c817dc2953
#
_cell.length_a   1.000
_cell.length_b   1.000
_cell.length_c   1.000
_cell.angle_alpha   90.00
_cell.angle_beta   90.00
_cell.angle_gamma   90.00
#
_symmetry.space_group_name_H-M   'P 1'
#
loop_
_entity.id
_entity.type
_entity.pdbx_description
1 polymer ?
#
loop_
_entity_poly.entity_id
_entity_poly.type
_entity_poly.pdbx_seq_one_letter_code
_entity_poly.pdbx_strand_id
1 'polypeptide(L)'
;MQAFYKLIYNPRINLVLRSLIKRLLPILPKGLKIPIAGKFTIENKQGKTLIINTNQTSYVSRLLYWEGYLNFEYSDIFIELIKKVKVFYDVGSNIGYYSLLAEMENKNIKIIAFEPASGPLHYLKENVKLNNFKNIQIENIALSEKNGIIEFYEIKNQKYSYLKHNLAGEGNAGSKTKHRNFVPIKVKTKTFNDFVEEKSHGPIDLIKIDTEGTEHLILKNADVILSQMKPIVICETLFNTIEAELEAIFKKYDYEFYNHTENGLQKVNTIVRNQDDGVRNCFFIHPTKLNFIDNFIV
;
A
#
# COMPACT_ATOMS: atom_id res chain seq x y z
N MET A 1 11.45 -30.26 6.38
CA MET A 1 11.10 -29.05 5.59
C MET A 1 11.25 -27.73 6.35
N GLN A 2 10.73 -27.58 7.59
CA GLN A 2 10.85 -26.33 8.38
C GLN A 2 12.29 -25.89 8.62
N ALA A 3 13.21 -26.82 8.95
CA ALA A 3 14.64 -26.52 9.15
C ALA A 3 15.29 -25.96 7.87
N PHE A 4 14.95 -26.51 6.71
CA PHE A 4 15.43 -26.03 5.41
C PHE A 4 14.96 -24.61 5.12
N TYR A 5 13.66 -24.30 5.37
CA TYR A 5 13.16 -22.95 5.21
C TYR A 5 13.80 -21.94 6.17
N LYS A 6 14.01 -22.33 7.45
CA LYS A 6 14.74 -21.49 8.41
C LYS A 6 16.16 -21.16 7.94
N LEU A 7 16.83 -22.13 7.30
CA LEU A 7 18.17 -21.93 6.76
C LEU A 7 18.16 -20.95 5.58
N ILE A 8 17.37 -21.23 4.54
CA ILE A 8 17.33 -20.39 3.31
C ILE A 8 16.86 -18.97 3.60
N TYR A 9 15.87 -18.81 4.49
CA TYR A 9 15.32 -17.51 4.87
C TYR A 9 15.93 -16.91 6.14
N ASN A 10 17.08 -17.46 6.61
CA ASN A 10 17.93 -16.72 7.52
C ASN A 10 18.40 -15.44 6.82
N PRO A 11 18.25 -14.23 7.42
CA PRO A 11 18.56 -12.97 6.74
C PRO A 11 19.95 -12.88 6.11
N ARG A 12 20.98 -13.44 6.77
CA ARG A 12 22.36 -13.45 6.26
C ARG A 12 22.51 -14.39 5.06
N ILE A 13 21.97 -15.61 5.16
CA ILE A 13 22.03 -16.61 4.09
C ILE A 13 21.21 -16.13 2.90
N ASN A 14 20.00 -15.63 3.13
CA ASN A 14 19.13 -15.09 2.08
C ASN A 14 19.79 -13.92 1.34
N LEU A 15 20.50 -13.04 2.06
CA LEU A 15 21.26 -11.95 1.44
C LEU A 15 22.32 -12.48 0.45
N VAL A 16 23.07 -13.48 0.84
CA VAL A 16 24.11 -14.09 -0.05
C VAL A 16 23.43 -14.75 -1.26
N LEU A 17 22.40 -15.58 -1.02
CA LEU A 17 21.70 -16.29 -2.07
C LEU A 17 21.10 -15.34 -3.11
N ARG A 18 20.35 -14.33 -2.68
CA ARG A 18 19.72 -13.38 -3.59
C ARG A 18 20.73 -12.51 -4.34
N SER A 19 21.87 -12.17 -3.71
CA SER A 19 22.95 -11.43 -4.35
C SER A 19 23.61 -12.26 -5.44
N LEU A 20 23.84 -13.55 -5.20
CA LEU A 20 24.35 -14.49 -6.21
C LEU A 20 23.36 -14.64 -7.37
N ILE A 21 22.07 -14.89 -7.04
CA ILE A 21 21.01 -14.99 -8.05
C ILE A 21 20.96 -13.71 -8.90
N LYS A 22 21.01 -12.53 -8.29
CA LYS A 22 20.95 -11.24 -9.00
C LYS A 22 22.12 -11.08 -9.99
N ARG A 23 23.31 -11.54 -9.62
CA ARG A 23 24.49 -11.52 -10.53
C ARG A 23 24.36 -12.52 -11.67
N LEU A 24 23.71 -13.65 -11.42
CA LEU A 24 23.56 -14.73 -12.38
C LEU A 24 22.26 -14.64 -13.21
N LEU A 25 21.37 -13.67 -12.93
CA LEU A 25 20.09 -13.50 -13.66
C LEU A 25 20.21 -13.56 -15.19
N PRO A 26 21.26 -13.00 -15.84
CA PRO A 26 21.38 -13.06 -17.29
C PRO A 26 21.51 -14.48 -17.87
N ILE A 27 21.98 -15.44 -17.05
CA ILE A 27 22.22 -16.82 -17.46
C ILE A 27 21.29 -17.85 -16.80
N LEU A 28 20.49 -17.41 -15.83
CA LEU A 28 19.53 -18.26 -15.12
C LEU A 28 18.17 -18.31 -15.85
N PRO A 29 17.39 -19.39 -15.67
CA PRO A 29 16.04 -19.46 -16.19
C PRO A 29 15.20 -18.26 -15.73
N LYS A 30 14.40 -17.70 -16.66
CA LYS A 30 13.45 -16.64 -16.36
C LYS A 30 12.53 -17.12 -15.22
N GLY A 31 12.49 -16.38 -14.09
CA GLY A 31 11.63 -16.68 -12.95
C GLY A 31 12.31 -17.19 -11.68
N LEU A 32 13.62 -17.44 -11.68
CA LEU A 32 14.34 -17.80 -10.46
C LEU A 32 14.53 -16.55 -9.57
N LYS A 33 13.46 -16.14 -8.90
CA LYS A 33 13.40 -14.98 -7.99
C LYS A 33 12.93 -15.46 -6.62
N ILE A 34 13.87 -15.68 -5.69
CA ILE A 34 13.53 -16.16 -4.33
C ILE A 34 12.86 -15.05 -3.50
N PRO A 35 11.97 -15.40 -2.57
CA PRO A 35 11.43 -14.46 -1.60
C PRO A 35 12.53 -13.80 -0.76
N ILE A 36 12.30 -12.56 -0.34
CA ILE A 36 13.26 -11.76 0.41
C ILE A 36 13.06 -11.96 1.90
N ALA A 37 14.15 -12.20 2.63
CA ALA A 37 14.17 -12.21 4.10
C ALA A 37 15.29 -11.32 4.60
N GLY A 38 14.96 -10.47 5.59
CA GLY A 38 15.90 -9.47 6.12
C GLY A 38 15.88 -8.16 5.35
N LYS A 39 16.94 -7.38 5.48
CA LYS A 39 17.01 -6.01 4.97
C LYS A 39 17.47 -5.94 3.53
N PHE A 40 16.89 -5.00 2.77
CA PHE A 40 17.41 -4.58 1.47
C PHE A 40 17.30 -3.06 1.34
N THR A 41 18.03 -2.50 0.37
CA THR A 41 18.09 -1.05 0.16
C THR A 41 17.54 -0.71 -1.22
N ILE A 42 16.74 0.34 -1.27
CA ILE A 42 16.32 1.06 -2.46
C ILE A 42 17.14 2.35 -2.49
N GLU A 43 17.66 2.71 -3.66
CA GLU A 43 18.37 3.97 -3.89
C GLU A 43 17.68 4.74 -5.01
N ASN A 44 17.40 6.03 -4.78
CA ASN A 44 16.81 6.89 -5.79
C ASN A 44 17.90 7.53 -6.69
N LYS A 45 17.46 8.21 -7.75
CA LYS A 45 18.36 8.89 -8.72
C LYS A 45 19.27 9.96 -8.10
N GLN A 46 18.92 10.47 -6.90
CA GLN A 46 19.69 11.47 -6.17
C GLN A 46 20.64 10.83 -5.14
N GLY A 47 20.76 9.51 -5.09
CA GLY A 47 21.59 8.79 -4.12
C GLY A 47 21.00 8.69 -2.71
N LYS A 48 19.72 9.09 -2.51
CA LYS A 48 19.05 8.86 -1.22
C LYS A 48 18.70 7.39 -1.10
N THR A 49 18.88 6.85 0.08
CA THR A 49 18.66 5.41 0.36
C THR A 49 17.47 5.20 1.30
N LEU A 50 16.72 4.13 1.04
CA LEU A 50 15.63 3.63 1.85
C LEU A 50 15.90 2.18 2.21
N ILE A 51 16.00 1.88 3.50
CA ILE A 51 16.22 0.53 4.01
C ILE A 51 14.87 -0.09 4.38
N ILE A 52 14.57 -1.25 3.81
CA ILE A 52 13.36 -2.02 4.11
C ILE A 52 13.76 -3.35 4.75
N ASN A 53 13.25 -3.61 5.95
CA ASN A 53 13.27 -4.92 6.59
C ASN A 53 11.98 -5.67 6.28
N THR A 54 12.10 -6.98 6.01
CA THR A 54 10.97 -7.80 5.55
C THR A 54 11.21 -9.28 5.86
N ASN A 55 10.24 -10.12 5.53
CA ASN A 55 10.39 -11.55 5.50
C ASN A 55 9.83 -12.17 4.21
N GLN A 56 10.08 -13.47 4.02
CA GLN A 56 9.76 -14.22 2.81
C GLN A 56 8.27 -14.33 2.47
N THR A 57 7.36 -13.82 3.30
CA THR A 57 5.92 -13.82 3.04
C THR A 57 5.45 -12.51 2.36
N SER A 58 6.32 -11.50 2.26
CA SER A 58 5.99 -10.23 1.61
C SER A 58 6.11 -10.33 0.09
N TYR A 59 4.98 -10.18 -0.59
CA TYR A 59 4.92 -10.08 -2.05
C TYR A 59 5.51 -8.74 -2.54
N VAL A 60 5.12 -7.65 -1.90
CA VAL A 60 5.60 -6.29 -2.17
C VAL A 60 7.14 -6.24 -2.17
N SER A 61 7.79 -6.74 -1.09
CA SER A 61 9.25 -6.73 -1.00
C SER A 61 9.91 -7.54 -2.11
N ARG A 62 9.29 -8.62 -2.57
CA ARG A 62 9.80 -9.43 -3.68
C ARG A 62 9.80 -8.63 -4.98
N LEU A 63 8.72 -7.92 -5.27
CA LEU A 63 8.62 -7.07 -6.45
C LEU A 63 9.62 -5.92 -6.39
N LEU A 64 9.65 -5.17 -5.29
CA LEU A 64 10.58 -4.05 -5.09
C LEU A 64 12.04 -4.45 -5.30
N TYR A 65 12.45 -5.62 -4.80
CA TYR A 65 13.84 -6.08 -4.92
C TYR A 65 14.23 -6.55 -6.32
N TRP A 66 13.33 -7.31 -6.99
CA TRP A 66 13.64 -7.96 -8.24
C TRP A 66 13.29 -7.14 -9.48
N GLU A 67 12.17 -6.39 -9.44
CA GLU A 67 11.70 -5.56 -10.55
C GLU A 67 12.19 -4.10 -10.44
N GLY A 68 12.56 -3.68 -9.22
CA GLY A 68 12.89 -2.30 -8.93
C GLY A 68 11.68 -1.47 -8.51
N TYR A 69 11.92 -0.49 -7.66
CA TYR A 69 10.86 0.29 -7.04
C TYR A 69 10.11 1.23 -8.01
N LEU A 70 10.79 1.70 -9.07
CA LEU A 70 10.15 2.56 -10.09
C LEU A 70 9.19 1.79 -10.99
N ASN A 71 9.36 0.45 -11.08
CA ASN A 71 8.47 -0.42 -11.85
C ASN A 71 7.37 -1.05 -10.96
N PHE A 72 7.29 -0.64 -9.69
CA PHE A 72 6.28 -1.14 -8.78
C PHE A 72 5.06 -0.24 -8.83
N GLU A 73 3.97 -0.76 -9.37
CA GLU A 73 2.69 -0.05 -9.51
C GLU A 73 2.90 1.36 -10.10
N TYR A 74 2.36 2.37 -9.44
CA TYR A 74 2.42 3.79 -9.81
C TYR A 74 3.52 4.56 -9.05
N SER A 75 4.61 3.91 -8.63
CA SER A 75 5.64 4.54 -7.79
C SER A 75 6.30 5.77 -8.42
N ASP A 76 6.47 5.78 -9.73
CA ASP A 76 7.03 6.92 -10.47
C ASP A 76 6.09 8.13 -10.44
N ILE A 77 4.79 7.94 -10.68
CA ILE A 77 3.76 8.99 -10.56
C ILE A 77 3.64 9.46 -9.11
N PHE A 78 3.62 8.52 -8.17
CA PHE A 78 3.55 8.81 -6.73
C PHE A 78 4.70 9.72 -6.26
N ILE A 79 5.94 9.46 -6.70
CA ILE A 79 7.11 10.28 -6.37
C ILE A 79 6.92 11.72 -6.82
N GLU A 80 6.39 11.95 -8.01
CA GLU A 80 6.17 13.31 -8.49
C GLU A 80 5.01 14.02 -7.76
N LEU A 81 3.96 13.29 -7.39
CA LEU A 81 2.88 13.84 -6.56
C LEU A 81 3.37 14.23 -5.16
N ILE A 82 4.15 13.35 -4.51
CA ILE A 82 4.64 13.58 -3.14
C ILE A 82 5.51 14.84 -3.04
N LYS A 83 6.23 15.22 -4.07
CA LYS A 83 7.02 16.46 -4.09
C LYS A 83 6.16 17.74 -4.01
N LYS A 84 4.88 17.64 -4.41
CA LYS A 84 3.96 18.78 -4.53
C LYS A 84 2.93 18.86 -3.39
N VAL A 85 2.83 17.86 -2.52
CA VAL A 85 1.82 17.74 -1.45
C VAL A 85 2.44 17.91 -0.06
N LYS A 86 1.61 18.27 0.93
CA LYS A 86 2.04 18.54 2.31
C LYS A 86 1.52 17.49 3.29
N VAL A 87 0.34 16.92 3.03
CA VAL A 87 -0.31 15.93 3.90
C VAL A 87 -0.69 14.71 3.08
N PHE A 88 -0.16 13.56 3.46
CA PHE A 88 -0.41 12.26 2.83
C PHE A 88 -0.98 11.26 3.84
N TYR A 89 -2.06 10.61 3.47
CA TYR A 89 -2.68 9.52 4.23
C TYR A 89 -2.49 8.20 3.48
N ASP A 90 -1.81 7.25 4.13
CA ASP A 90 -1.52 5.89 3.61
C ASP A 90 -2.39 4.88 4.35
N VAL A 91 -3.54 4.54 3.76
CA VAL A 91 -4.52 3.62 4.34
C VAL A 91 -4.28 2.22 3.81
N GLY A 92 -4.00 1.27 4.72
CA GLY A 92 -3.47 -0.04 4.39
C GLY A 92 -1.98 0.02 4.06
N SER A 93 -1.20 0.64 4.96
CA SER A 93 0.23 0.94 4.71
C SER A 93 1.10 -0.30 4.58
N ASN A 94 0.64 -1.47 5.04
CA ASN A 94 1.39 -2.71 5.03
C ASN A 94 2.77 -2.52 5.74
N ILE A 95 3.88 -2.89 5.11
CA ILE A 95 5.25 -2.66 5.63
C ILE A 95 5.73 -1.21 5.53
N GLY A 96 4.87 -0.31 5.03
CA GLY A 96 5.11 1.13 4.94
C GLY A 96 5.79 1.60 3.66
N TYR A 97 5.80 0.85 2.57
CA TYR A 97 6.55 1.21 1.38
C TYR A 97 6.25 2.63 0.88
N TYR A 98 4.98 2.98 0.64
CA TYR A 98 4.60 4.30 0.15
C TYR A 98 4.84 5.42 1.18
N SER A 99 4.58 5.16 2.46
CA SER A 99 4.90 6.10 3.54
C SER A 99 6.39 6.42 3.63
N LEU A 100 7.23 5.38 3.55
CA LEU A 100 8.70 5.52 3.60
C LEU A 100 9.23 6.22 2.36
N LEU A 101 8.70 5.88 1.17
CA LEU A 101 9.06 6.54 -0.09
C LEU A 101 8.69 8.01 -0.04
N ALA A 102 7.52 8.34 0.50
CA ALA A 102 7.07 9.73 0.65
C ALA A 102 8.02 10.56 1.51
N GLU A 103 8.44 10.08 2.69
CA GLU A 103 9.38 10.83 3.54
C GLU A 103 10.80 10.85 2.96
N MET A 104 11.22 9.85 2.20
CA MET A 104 12.49 9.88 1.49
C MET A 104 12.52 10.99 0.44
N GLU A 105 11.44 11.16 -0.32
CA GLU A 105 11.36 12.13 -1.41
C GLU A 105 11.02 13.55 -0.94
N ASN A 106 10.17 13.70 0.08
CA ASN A 106 9.74 14.98 0.62
C ASN A 106 9.89 15.03 2.15
N LYS A 107 10.94 15.72 2.65
CA LYS A 107 11.21 15.85 4.09
C LYS A 107 10.26 16.79 4.84
N ASN A 108 9.42 17.53 4.12
CA ASN A 108 8.47 18.49 4.72
C ASN A 108 7.02 17.96 4.72
N ILE A 109 6.82 16.73 4.28
CA ILE A 109 5.50 16.12 4.25
C ILE A 109 5.09 15.59 5.63
N LYS A 110 3.81 15.68 5.95
CA LYS A 110 3.19 14.97 7.09
C LYS A 110 2.52 13.71 6.57
N ILE A 111 2.82 12.59 7.17
CA ILE A 111 2.32 11.28 6.74
C ILE A 111 1.57 10.63 7.88
N ILE A 112 0.36 10.14 7.61
CA ILE A 112 -0.43 9.33 8.53
C ILE A 112 -0.61 7.95 7.89
N ALA A 113 -0.01 6.95 8.51
CA ALA A 113 0.02 5.58 8.04
C ALA A 113 -0.89 4.68 8.89
N PHE A 114 -1.92 4.08 8.29
CA PHE A 114 -2.87 3.21 8.97
C PHE A 114 -2.56 1.75 8.65
N GLU A 115 -2.32 0.96 9.69
CA GLU A 115 -2.09 -0.47 9.54
C GLU A 115 -2.63 -1.24 10.76
N PRO A 116 -3.75 -1.96 10.61
CA PRO A 116 -4.35 -2.70 11.71
C PRO A 116 -3.71 -4.07 11.97
N ALA A 117 -3.12 -4.72 10.96
CA ALA A 117 -2.59 -6.07 11.07
C ALA A 117 -1.25 -6.10 11.82
N SER A 118 -1.11 -7.02 12.76
CA SER A 118 0.04 -7.06 13.69
C SER A 118 1.37 -7.32 13.00
N GLY A 119 1.40 -8.17 11.98
CA GLY A 119 2.59 -8.50 11.22
C GLY A 119 3.11 -7.32 10.39
N PRO A 120 2.32 -6.76 9.46
CA PRO A 120 2.65 -5.55 8.71
C PRO A 120 3.02 -4.38 9.62
N LEU A 121 2.21 -4.10 10.65
CA LEU A 121 2.46 -3.03 11.61
C LEU A 121 3.84 -3.15 12.30
N HIS A 122 4.26 -4.37 12.66
CA HIS A 122 5.58 -4.61 13.24
C HIS A 122 6.68 -4.14 12.27
N TYR A 123 6.61 -4.55 11.01
CA TYR A 123 7.60 -4.16 10.01
C TYR A 123 7.53 -2.68 9.62
N LEU A 124 6.33 -2.10 9.54
CA LEU A 124 6.17 -0.65 9.36
C LEU A 124 6.92 0.15 10.43
N LYS A 125 6.71 -0.17 11.72
CA LYS A 125 7.42 0.48 12.83
C LYS A 125 8.93 0.29 12.77
N GLU A 126 9.39 -0.93 12.45
CA GLU A 126 10.83 -1.19 12.27
C GLU A 126 11.41 -0.40 11.11
N ASN A 127 10.73 -0.34 9.98
CA ASN A 127 11.18 0.35 8.78
C ASN A 127 11.27 1.86 8.98
N VAL A 128 10.28 2.47 9.64
CA VAL A 128 10.33 3.89 10.03
C VAL A 128 11.54 4.16 10.92
N LYS A 129 11.78 3.30 11.93
CA LYS A 129 12.93 3.43 12.84
C LYS A 129 14.27 3.24 12.13
N LEU A 130 14.39 2.26 11.23
CA LEU A 130 15.62 1.98 10.47
C LEU A 130 16.09 3.15 9.61
N ASN A 131 15.13 3.93 9.10
CA ASN A 131 15.42 5.09 8.25
C ASN A 131 15.48 6.42 9.02
N ASN A 132 15.32 6.38 10.35
CA ASN A 132 15.26 7.55 11.23
C ASN A 132 14.20 8.58 10.79
N PHE A 133 13.09 8.12 10.19
CA PHE A 133 12.00 8.98 9.73
C PHE A 133 11.19 9.53 10.90
N LYS A 134 10.74 10.79 10.79
CA LYS A 134 10.08 11.54 11.87
C LYS A 134 8.70 12.07 11.48
N ASN A 135 8.39 12.10 10.19
CA ASN A 135 7.17 12.68 9.67
C ASN A 135 6.05 11.64 9.44
N ILE A 136 6.33 10.36 9.74
CA ILE A 136 5.36 9.27 9.64
C ILE A 136 4.75 8.99 11.01
N GLN A 137 3.48 9.36 11.15
CA GLN A 137 2.66 8.98 12.30
C GLN A 137 1.95 7.66 11.97
N ILE A 138 2.16 6.64 12.82
CA ILE A 138 1.58 5.32 12.62
C ILE A 138 0.34 5.17 13.50
N GLU A 139 -0.79 4.85 12.89
CA GLU A 139 -2.07 4.60 13.55
C GLU A 139 -2.44 3.10 13.43
N ASN A 140 -2.47 2.42 14.60
CA ASN A 140 -2.87 1.01 14.67
C ASN A 140 -4.38 0.89 14.79
N ILE A 141 -5.09 1.33 13.76
CA ILE A 141 -6.55 1.23 13.63
C ILE A 141 -6.90 0.91 12.18
N ALA A 142 -8.08 0.39 11.93
CA ALA A 142 -8.67 0.36 10.60
C ALA A 142 -9.62 1.55 10.43
N LEU A 143 -9.56 2.23 9.30
CA LEU A 143 -10.64 3.12 8.87
C LEU A 143 -11.80 2.25 8.36
N SER A 144 -13.04 2.63 8.67
CA SER A 144 -14.23 1.85 8.35
C SER A 144 -15.49 2.71 8.33
N GLU A 145 -16.63 2.11 8.02
CA GLU A 145 -17.92 2.82 8.05
C GLU A 145 -18.41 3.19 9.45
N LYS A 146 -17.84 2.61 10.54
CA LYS A 146 -18.28 2.83 11.93
C LYS A 146 -17.09 2.86 12.88
N ASN A 147 -17.25 3.67 13.94
CA ASN A 147 -16.37 3.61 15.11
C ASN A 147 -16.65 2.36 15.93
N GLY A 148 -15.61 1.71 16.44
CA GLY A 148 -15.80 0.55 17.31
C GLY A 148 -14.65 -0.44 17.28
N ILE A 149 -15.01 -1.71 17.31
CA ILE A 149 -14.09 -2.85 17.23
C ILE A 149 -14.66 -3.84 16.21
N ILE A 150 -13.87 -4.25 15.28
CA ILE A 150 -14.21 -5.32 14.31
C ILE A 150 -13.35 -6.54 14.54
N GLU A 151 -13.85 -7.69 14.09
CA GLU A 151 -13.05 -8.88 13.91
C GLU A 151 -12.31 -8.78 12.57
N PHE A 152 -10.99 -8.88 12.64
CA PHE A 152 -10.09 -8.83 11.50
C PHE A 152 -9.32 -10.15 11.43
N TYR A 153 -8.92 -10.61 10.26
CA TYR A 153 -8.33 -11.92 10.11
C TYR A 153 -6.89 -11.83 9.61
N GLU A 154 -5.97 -12.37 10.40
CA GLU A 154 -4.57 -12.52 10.01
C GLU A 154 -4.27 -13.92 9.50
N ILE A 155 -3.42 -14.05 8.50
CA ILE A 155 -3.00 -15.34 7.97
C ILE A 155 -1.97 -15.98 8.89
N LYS A 156 -2.25 -17.20 9.36
CA LYS A 156 -1.26 -18.07 9.98
C LYS A 156 -0.61 -18.95 8.93
N ASN A 157 0.61 -18.62 8.53
CA ASN A 157 1.30 -19.36 7.48
C ASN A 157 1.82 -20.70 7.98
N GLN A 158 1.25 -21.81 7.51
CA GLN A 158 1.67 -23.17 7.89
C GLN A 158 3.07 -23.51 7.38
N LYS A 159 3.41 -23.08 6.16
CA LYS A 159 4.70 -23.33 5.53
C LYS A 159 5.85 -22.71 6.34
N TYR A 160 5.61 -21.56 6.95
CA TYR A 160 6.59 -20.82 7.74
C TYR A 160 6.09 -20.64 9.18
N SER A 161 5.65 -21.71 9.82
CA SER A 161 5.06 -21.69 11.17
C SER A 161 5.99 -21.11 12.25
N TYR A 162 7.30 -20.99 11.97
CA TYR A 162 8.28 -20.36 12.83
C TYR A 162 8.29 -18.83 12.76
N LEU A 163 7.59 -18.22 11.79
CA LEU A 163 7.48 -16.78 11.72
C LEU A 163 6.45 -16.28 12.73
N LYS A 164 6.86 -15.31 13.53
CA LYS A 164 5.98 -14.61 14.46
C LYS A 164 5.07 -13.61 13.70
N HIS A 165 5.58 -12.98 12.66
CA HIS A 165 4.90 -11.95 11.89
C HIS A 165 4.80 -12.37 10.42
N ASN A 166 3.58 -12.56 9.96
CA ASN A 166 3.29 -12.86 8.56
C ASN A 166 2.97 -11.56 7.81
N LEU A 167 3.47 -11.44 6.59
CA LEU A 167 3.27 -10.29 5.71
C LEU A 167 2.40 -10.62 4.48
N ALA A 168 1.92 -11.86 4.38
CA ALA A 168 0.92 -12.16 3.37
C ALA A 168 -0.38 -11.43 3.75
N GLY A 169 -0.74 -10.41 2.97
CA GLY A 169 -1.98 -9.68 3.12
C GLY A 169 -3.16 -10.48 2.58
N GLU A 170 -4.26 -10.36 3.20
CA GLU A 170 -5.66 -10.47 2.77
C GLU A 170 -6.45 -10.21 4.05
N GLY A 171 -6.61 -8.93 4.37
CA GLY A 171 -7.18 -8.50 5.66
C GLY A 171 -8.69 -8.69 5.73
N ASN A 172 -9.36 -8.88 4.62
CA ASN A 172 -10.80 -9.04 4.61
C ASN A 172 -11.19 -10.50 4.40
N ALA A 173 -11.91 -11.01 5.40
CA ALA A 173 -12.19 -12.44 5.52
C ALA A 173 -13.33 -12.96 4.68
N GLY A 174 -14.01 -12.23 3.90
CA GLY A 174 -15.14 -12.66 3.07
C GLY A 174 -15.18 -14.17 2.74
N SER A 175 -15.61 -14.56 1.59
CA SER A 175 -15.65 -15.97 1.14
C SER A 175 -14.29 -16.67 1.06
N LYS A 176 -13.19 -15.91 1.09
CA LYS A 176 -11.81 -16.42 0.99
C LYS A 176 -11.29 -17.08 2.28
N THR A 177 -11.94 -16.86 3.43
CA THR A 177 -11.53 -17.44 4.74
C THR A 177 -11.64 -18.95 4.82
N LYS A 178 -12.50 -19.58 4.03
CA LYS A 178 -12.81 -21.00 4.14
C LYS A 178 -11.65 -21.96 3.81
N HIS A 179 -10.59 -21.45 3.15
CA HIS A 179 -9.51 -22.31 2.62
C HIS A 179 -8.12 -21.98 3.19
N ARG A 180 -7.99 -21.05 4.15
CA ARG A 180 -6.72 -20.66 4.75
C ARG A 180 -6.79 -20.65 6.28
N ASN A 181 -5.66 -20.85 6.95
CA ASN A 181 -5.60 -20.74 8.41
C ASN A 181 -5.57 -19.27 8.80
N PHE A 182 -6.73 -18.72 9.04
CA PHE A 182 -6.91 -17.38 9.58
C PHE A 182 -6.98 -17.41 11.10
N VAL A 183 -6.41 -16.40 11.73
CA VAL A 183 -6.56 -16.14 13.16
C VAL A 183 -7.33 -14.84 13.33
N PRO A 184 -8.49 -14.86 14.00
CA PRO A 184 -9.24 -13.64 14.27
C PRO A 184 -8.49 -12.78 15.30
N ILE A 185 -8.40 -11.49 15.03
CA ILE A 185 -7.93 -10.48 15.96
C ILE A 185 -8.97 -9.36 16.08
N LYS A 186 -8.96 -8.66 17.20
CA LYS A 186 -9.82 -7.49 17.39
C LYS A 186 -9.07 -6.23 17.01
N VAL A 187 -9.64 -5.44 16.09
CA VAL A 187 -9.07 -4.20 15.59
C VAL A 187 -10.01 -3.04 15.92
N LYS A 188 -9.46 -1.96 16.44
CA LYS A 188 -10.20 -0.71 16.61
C LYS A 188 -10.49 -0.08 15.26
N THR A 189 -11.71 0.47 15.10
CA THR A 189 -12.11 1.18 13.89
C THR A 189 -12.51 2.61 14.19
N LYS A 190 -12.30 3.48 13.20
CA LYS A 190 -12.84 4.84 13.16
C LYS A 190 -13.39 5.15 11.79
N THR A 191 -14.40 6.02 11.73
CA THR A 191 -14.78 6.63 10.47
C THR A 191 -13.70 7.61 10.03
N PHE A 192 -13.62 7.87 8.75
CA PHE A 192 -12.58 8.75 8.23
C PHE A 192 -12.79 10.21 8.70
N ASN A 193 -14.03 10.69 8.67
CA ASN A 193 -14.35 12.04 9.15
C ASN A 193 -14.00 12.21 10.64
N ASP A 194 -14.43 11.28 11.50
CA ASP A 194 -14.15 11.40 12.95
C ASP A 194 -12.65 11.37 13.24
N PHE A 195 -11.89 10.56 12.50
CA PHE A 195 -10.43 10.55 12.66
C PHE A 195 -9.81 11.91 12.31
N VAL A 196 -10.22 12.49 11.18
CA VAL A 196 -9.68 13.78 10.71
C VAL A 196 -10.10 14.93 11.65
N GLU A 197 -11.33 14.92 12.13
CA GLU A 197 -11.84 15.92 13.07
C GLU A 197 -11.07 15.91 14.39
N GLU A 198 -10.84 14.72 14.97
CA GLU A 198 -10.08 14.58 16.21
C GLU A 198 -8.61 15.04 16.08
N LYS A 199 -8.01 14.82 14.94
CA LYS A 199 -6.57 15.06 14.78
C LYS A 199 -6.20 16.48 14.33
N SER A 200 -7.12 17.21 13.72
CA SER A 200 -6.92 18.60 13.25
C SER A 200 -5.65 18.79 12.41
N HIS A 201 -5.38 17.88 11.51
CA HIS A 201 -4.11 17.85 10.73
C HIS A 201 -4.01 18.88 9.59
N GLY A 202 -5.06 19.66 9.36
CA GLY A 202 -5.20 20.51 8.17
C GLY A 202 -5.73 19.72 6.95
N PRO A 203 -5.82 20.36 5.80
CA PRO A 203 -6.34 19.72 4.60
C PRO A 203 -5.44 18.57 4.13
N ILE A 204 -6.06 17.48 3.74
CA ILE A 204 -5.38 16.31 3.16
C ILE A 204 -5.20 16.58 1.67
N ASP A 205 -3.99 16.40 1.15
CA ASP A 205 -3.68 16.60 -0.27
C ASP A 205 -3.74 15.32 -1.09
N LEU A 206 -3.29 14.20 -0.48
CA LEU A 206 -3.19 12.90 -1.13
C LEU A 206 -3.62 11.78 -0.17
N ILE A 207 -4.39 10.84 -0.67
CA ILE A 207 -4.78 9.62 0.03
C ILE A 207 -4.44 8.41 -0.87
N LYS A 208 -3.77 7.41 -0.31
CA LYS A 208 -3.69 6.06 -0.88
C LYS A 208 -4.58 5.15 -0.05
N ILE A 209 -5.44 4.36 -0.71
CA ILE A 209 -6.29 3.36 -0.04
C ILE A 209 -6.11 2.02 -0.75
N ASP A 210 -5.70 1.03 0.02
CA ASP A 210 -5.47 -0.33 -0.45
C ASP A 210 -5.71 -1.26 0.74
N THR A 211 -6.96 -1.71 0.88
CA THR A 211 -7.48 -2.44 2.05
C THR A 211 -8.18 -3.74 1.68
N GLU A 212 -7.89 -4.23 0.46
CA GLU A 212 -8.32 -5.54 -0.02
C GLU A 212 -9.87 -5.68 -0.09
N GLY A 213 -10.54 -4.62 -0.59
CA GLY A 213 -11.97 -4.63 -0.89
C GLY A 213 -12.89 -3.95 0.15
N THR A 214 -12.34 -3.13 1.06
CA THR A 214 -13.13 -2.34 2.03
C THR A 214 -13.09 -0.84 1.78
N GLU A 215 -12.50 -0.40 0.69
CA GLU A 215 -12.26 1.00 0.33
C GLU A 215 -13.56 1.81 0.29
N HIS A 216 -14.64 1.24 -0.29
CA HIS A 216 -15.96 1.86 -0.32
C HIS A 216 -16.56 2.11 1.08
N LEU A 217 -16.31 1.22 2.06
CA LEU A 217 -16.77 1.39 3.43
C LEU A 217 -16.04 2.54 4.14
N ILE A 218 -14.74 2.72 3.84
CA ILE A 218 -13.92 3.81 4.37
C ILE A 218 -14.39 5.14 3.81
N LEU A 219 -14.62 5.21 2.49
CA LEU A 219 -14.98 6.43 1.78
C LEU A 219 -16.45 6.83 1.95
N LYS A 220 -17.33 5.91 2.33
CA LYS A 220 -18.75 6.18 2.58
C LYS A 220 -18.98 7.30 3.60
N ASN A 221 -18.08 7.42 4.59
CA ASN A 221 -18.11 8.46 5.63
C ASN A 221 -16.89 9.39 5.51
N ALA A 222 -16.56 9.81 4.29
CA ALA A 222 -15.48 10.75 3.99
C ALA A 222 -16.01 12.02 3.29
N ASP A 223 -17.28 12.36 3.49
CA ASP A 223 -17.97 13.44 2.78
C ASP A 223 -17.32 14.81 3.00
N VAL A 224 -16.91 15.14 4.23
CA VAL A 224 -16.18 16.38 4.53
C VAL A 224 -14.83 16.41 3.79
N ILE A 225 -14.13 15.29 3.77
CA ILE A 225 -12.83 15.16 3.12
C ILE A 225 -12.99 15.34 1.60
N LEU A 226 -13.90 14.59 0.99
CA LEU A 226 -14.08 14.61 -0.46
C LEU A 226 -14.68 15.91 -0.98
N SER A 227 -15.64 16.53 -0.26
CA SER A 227 -16.31 17.76 -0.68
C SER A 227 -15.49 19.03 -0.43
N GLN A 228 -14.80 19.12 0.73
CA GLN A 228 -14.12 20.34 1.16
C GLN A 228 -12.61 20.33 0.91
N MET A 229 -11.92 19.22 1.25
CA MET A 229 -10.46 19.13 1.08
C MET A 229 -10.07 18.71 -0.34
N LYS A 230 -10.90 17.91 -0.99
CA LYS A 230 -10.71 17.47 -2.40
C LYS A 230 -9.32 16.87 -2.66
N PRO A 231 -8.88 15.88 -1.85
CA PRO A 231 -7.59 15.25 -2.06
C PRO A 231 -7.54 14.49 -3.38
N ILE A 232 -6.33 14.29 -3.90
CA ILE A 232 -6.09 13.23 -4.89
C ILE A 232 -6.26 11.90 -4.15
N VAL A 233 -7.02 10.95 -4.69
CA VAL A 233 -7.17 9.62 -4.08
C VAL A 233 -6.68 8.55 -5.06
N ILE A 234 -5.73 7.74 -4.61
CA ILE A 234 -5.25 6.56 -5.32
C ILE A 234 -5.85 5.35 -4.61
N CYS A 235 -6.60 4.55 -5.33
CA CYS A 235 -7.35 3.45 -4.76
C CYS A 235 -7.19 2.18 -5.57
N GLU A 236 -7.00 1.04 -4.88
CA GLU A 236 -7.07 -0.26 -5.53
C GLU A 236 -8.51 -0.52 -6.04
N THR A 237 -8.63 -0.96 -7.29
CA THR A 237 -9.90 -1.27 -7.96
C THR A 237 -9.83 -2.65 -8.60
N LEU A 238 -10.11 -3.69 -7.82
CA LEU A 238 -10.14 -5.05 -8.32
C LEU A 238 -11.40 -5.31 -9.14
N PHE A 239 -11.23 -5.96 -10.29
CA PHE A 239 -12.33 -6.28 -11.19
C PHE A 239 -13.48 -7.00 -10.51
N ASN A 240 -14.71 -6.55 -10.77
CA ASN A 240 -15.97 -7.10 -10.28
C ASN A 240 -16.04 -7.24 -8.75
N THR A 241 -15.54 -6.23 -8.03
CA THR A 241 -15.60 -6.17 -6.55
C THR A 241 -16.44 -4.98 -6.07
N ILE A 242 -15.82 -3.80 -5.97
CA ILE A 242 -16.39 -2.58 -5.35
C ILE A 242 -16.40 -1.38 -6.29
N GLU A 243 -16.19 -1.59 -7.59
CA GLU A 243 -16.06 -0.53 -8.59
C GLU A 243 -17.28 0.37 -8.64
N ALA A 244 -18.49 -0.22 -8.64
CA ALA A 244 -19.74 0.53 -8.73
C ALA A 244 -19.98 1.42 -7.50
N GLU A 245 -19.66 0.90 -6.31
CA GLU A 245 -19.79 1.65 -5.06
C GLU A 245 -18.80 2.81 -5.00
N LEU A 246 -17.54 2.58 -5.39
CA LEU A 246 -16.51 3.63 -5.46
C LEU A 246 -16.91 4.71 -6.47
N GLU A 247 -17.33 4.32 -7.66
CA GLU A 247 -17.75 5.24 -8.69
C GLU A 247 -18.91 6.13 -8.21
N ALA A 248 -19.92 5.54 -7.56
CA ALA A 248 -21.05 6.29 -7.02
C ALA A 248 -20.64 7.31 -5.96
N ILE A 249 -19.68 6.94 -5.07
CA ILE A 249 -19.14 7.84 -4.06
C ILE A 249 -18.44 9.03 -4.73
N PHE A 250 -17.52 8.78 -5.64
CA PHE A 250 -16.69 9.85 -6.22
C PHE A 250 -17.45 10.74 -7.20
N LYS A 251 -18.41 10.21 -7.97
CA LYS A 251 -19.28 11.02 -8.83
C LYS A 251 -20.09 12.06 -8.05
N LYS A 252 -20.51 11.75 -6.83
CA LYS A 252 -21.23 12.67 -5.95
C LYS A 252 -20.45 13.96 -5.67
N TYR A 253 -19.12 13.93 -5.77
CA TYR A 253 -18.22 15.04 -5.45
C TYR A 253 -17.43 15.54 -6.68
N ASP A 254 -17.92 15.28 -7.89
CA ASP A 254 -17.36 15.74 -9.16
C ASP A 254 -15.93 15.28 -9.43
N TYR A 255 -15.53 14.09 -8.94
CA TYR A 255 -14.23 13.51 -9.24
C TYR A 255 -14.22 12.87 -10.63
N GLU A 256 -13.12 13.05 -11.34
CA GLU A 256 -12.78 12.36 -12.58
C GLU A 256 -11.95 11.11 -12.29
N PHE A 257 -12.00 10.14 -13.20
CA PHE A 257 -11.39 8.83 -13.05
C PHE A 257 -10.25 8.63 -14.03
N TYR A 258 -9.12 8.17 -13.51
CA TYR A 258 -7.93 7.90 -14.31
C TYR A 258 -7.38 6.52 -13.94
N ASN A 259 -7.52 5.55 -14.83
CA ASN A 259 -6.95 4.22 -14.66
C ASN A 259 -5.43 4.27 -14.83
N HIS A 260 -4.71 3.65 -13.89
CA HIS A 260 -3.28 3.47 -14.03
C HIS A 260 -3.00 2.34 -15.01
N THR A 261 -2.24 2.64 -16.06
CA THR A 261 -1.80 1.71 -17.11
C THR A 261 -0.27 1.73 -17.23
N GLU A 262 0.31 0.82 -17.98
CA GLU A 262 1.76 0.80 -18.26
C GLU A 262 2.26 2.10 -18.94
N ASN A 263 1.38 2.83 -19.64
CA ASN A 263 1.73 4.06 -20.36
C ASN A 263 1.48 5.35 -19.56
N GLY A 264 0.81 5.26 -18.42
CA GLY A 264 0.43 6.41 -17.60
C GLY A 264 -1.03 6.37 -17.13
N LEU A 265 -1.63 7.54 -16.96
CA LEU A 265 -2.98 7.72 -16.46
C LEU A 265 -3.98 7.91 -17.63
N GLN A 266 -4.81 6.91 -17.84
CA GLN A 266 -5.84 6.95 -18.87
C GLN A 266 -7.17 7.45 -18.28
N LYS A 267 -7.69 8.58 -18.76
CA LYS A 267 -9.01 9.08 -18.36
C LYS A 267 -10.10 8.14 -18.82
N VAL A 268 -11.04 7.81 -17.92
CA VAL A 268 -12.20 6.96 -18.21
C VAL A 268 -13.48 7.59 -17.68
N ASN A 269 -14.62 7.30 -18.36
CA ASN A 269 -15.92 7.78 -17.92
C ASN A 269 -16.53 6.92 -16.80
N THR A 270 -16.07 5.69 -16.68
CA THR A 270 -16.50 4.71 -15.68
C THR A 270 -15.33 3.78 -15.32
N ILE A 271 -15.25 3.41 -14.05
CA ILE A 271 -14.30 2.38 -13.56
C ILE A 271 -14.95 1.01 -13.51
N VAL A 272 -16.26 0.91 -13.73
CA VAL A 272 -16.98 -0.38 -13.79
C VAL A 272 -16.61 -1.08 -15.09
N ARG A 273 -16.03 -2.26 -15.00
CA ARG A 273 -15.49 -3.02 -16.13
C ARG A 273 -16.37 -4.22 -16.47
N ASN A 274 -16.44 -4.55 -17.74
CA ASN A 274 -17.17 -5.73 -18.24
C ASN A 274 -16.27 -6.99 -18.24
N GLN A 275 -14.96 -6.81 -18.23
CA GLN A 275 -13.95 -7.88 -18.18
C GLN A 275 -12.72 -7.40 -17.44
N ASP A 276 -11.91 -8.33 -16.91
CA ASP A 276 -10.62 -7.99 -16.28
C ASP A 276 -9.63 -7.56 -17.38
N ASP A 277 -9.30 -6.27 -17.38
CA ASP A 277 -8.36 -5.62 -18.30
C ASP A 277 -6.96 -5.45 -17.72
N GLY A 278 -6.75 -5.99 -16.51
CA GLY A 278 -5.47 -5.92 -15.81
C GLY A 278 -5.26 -4.65 -14.99
N VAL A 279 -6.15 -3.65 -15.10
CA VAL A 279 -6.09 -2.45 -14.24
C VAL A 279 -6.30 -2.85 -12.79
N ARG A 280 -5.47 -2.29 -11.89
CA ARG A 280 -5.53 -2.56 -10.44
C ARG A 280 -5.67 -1.30 -9.61
N ASN A 281 -5.30 -0.15 -10.16
CA ASN A 281 -5.32 1.13 -9.45
C ASN A 281 -6.02 2.20 -10.26
N CYS A 282 -6.86 2.99 -9.61
CA CYS A 282 -7.49 4.16 -10.18
C CYS A 282 -7.14 5.42 -9.37
N PHE A 283 -6.86 6.50 -10.08
CA PHE A 283 -6.67 7.84 -9.52
C PHE A 283 -7.99 8.60 -9.65
N PHE A 284 -8.53 9.01 -8.52
CA PHE A 284 -9.72 9.85 -8.44
C PHE A 284 -9.26 11.28 -8.22
N ILE A 285 -9.50 12.14 -9.19
CA ILE A 285 -8.97 13.50 -9.25
C ILE A 285 -10.11 14.51 -9.35
N HIS A 286 -10.22 15.41 -8.36
CA HIS A 286 -11.12 16.53 -8.49
C HIS A 286 -10.55 17.52 -9.54
N PRO A 287 -11.38 18.14 -10.40
CA PRO A 287 -10.93 19.03 -11.49
C PRO A 287 -9.95 20.14 -11.04
N THR A 288 -10.09 20.62 -9.81
CA THR A 288 -9.17 21.63 -9.23
C THR A 288 -7.74 21.14 -8.98
N LYS A 289 -7.49 19.83 -9.13
CA LYS A 289 -6.19 19.19 -8.89
C LYS A 289 -5.58 18.56 -10.16
N LEU A 290 -6.16 18.77 -11.32
CA LEU A 290 -5.69 18.18 -12.59
C LEU A 290 -4.24 18.54 -12.90
N ASN A 291 -3.81 19.75 -12.59
CA ASN A 291 -2.44 20.22 -12.79
C ASN A 291 -1.37 19.40 -12.04
N PHE A 292 -1.77 18.55 -11.09
CA PHE A 292 -0.83 17.64 -10.41
C PHE A 292 -0.47 16.43 -11.27
N ILE A 293 -1.36 16.03 -12.19
CA ILE A 293 -1.25 14.80 -12.98
C ILE A 293 -1.09 15.03 -14.48
N ASP A 294 -1.15 16.27 -14.97
CA ASP A 294 -1.14 16.61 -16.42
C ASP A 294 -0.04 15.89 -17.21
N ASN A 295 1.15 15.76 -16.64
CA ASN A 295 2.31 15.12 -17.29
C ASN A 295 2.21 13.59 -17.39
N PHE A 296 1.20 12.99 -16.77
CA PHE A 296 1.02 11.53 -16.72
C PHE A 296 -0.20 11.07 -17.51
N ILE A 297 -1.02 12.00 -18.02
CA ILE A 297 -2.23 11.67 -18.80
C ILE A 297 -1.82 11.22 -20.20
N VAL A 298 -2.38 10.09 -20.65
CA VAL A 298 -2.13 9.48 -21.95
C VAL A 298 -3.41 9.35 -22.77
#